data_e1805d15e8cc2f3e7142bf330ddf0fbf
#
_entry.id   e1805d15e8cc2f3e7142bf330ddf0fbf
#
_cell.length_a   1.000
_cell.length_b   1.000
_cell.length_c   1.000
_cell.angle_alpha   90.00
_cell.angle_beta   90.00
_cell.angle_gamma   90.00
#
_symmetry.space_group_name_H-M   'P 1'
#
loop_
_entity.id
_entity.type
_entity.pdbx_description
1 polymer ?
#
loop_
_entity_poly.entity_id
_entity_poly.type
_entity_poly.pdbx_seq_one_letter_code
_entity_poly.pdbx_strand_id
1 'polypeptide(L)'
;MNRFRYLCSFAALAVTLLSGCSSPHGQPQKGSETQAPNEVLQFGPLYAQNCAGCHGAEGQGGAAIALADPVYLGIADEKAMRKVIAGGVHGTSMPAFAQNSGGMLTEKQIDVISNEILSRWSRPGILNGANPPSYAAKSAGNAQQGEVVYGNYCKSCHGADGQGGPKGSAITNDSFLALMSDQELRTIVIAGRPELGAPDWRGNVPGKPMSDQEVTDVVAWLASRRVPNPGQPYSASTFVQH
;
A
#
# COMPACT_ATOMS: atom_id res chain seq x y z
N MET A 1 -12.27 19.62 84.47
CA MET A 1 -11.99 18.42 83.65
C MET A 1 -12.46 18.51 82.18
N ASN A 2 -12.77 19.66 81.60
CA ASN A 2 -13.36 19.74 80.24
C ASN A 2 -12.54 20.52 79.23
N ARG A 3 -11.39 21.07 79.59
CA ARG A 3 -10.55 21.83 78.58
C ARG A 3 -9.57 20.95 77.77
N PHE A 4 -9.25 19.78 78.30
CA PHE A 4 -8.29 18.86 77.61
C PHE A 4 -8.93 18.03 76.49
N ARG A 5 -10.26 17.86 76.46
CA ARG A 5 -10.97 17.10 75.45
C ARG A 5 -11.13 17.84 74.09
N TYR A 6 -11.16 19.17 74.12
CA TYR A 6 -11.32 19.97 72.97
C TYR A 6 -9.99 20.18 72.18
N LEU A 7 -8.85 20.15 72.87
CA LEU A 7 -7.54 20.26 72.19
C LEU A 7 -7.18 19.03 71.33
N CYS A 8 -7.56 17.84 71.81
CA CYS A 8 -7.30 16.61 70.98
C CYS A 8 -8.21 16.48 69.80
N SER A 9 -9.44 17.03 69.85
CA SER A 9 -10.37 16.99 68.68
C SER A 9 -9.99 17.95 67.55
N PHE A 10 -9.37 19.08 67.87
CA PHE A 10 -8.87 20.02 66.82
C PHE A 10 -7.58 19.55 66.16
N ALA A 11 -6.71 18.84 66.87
CA ALA A 11 -5.49 18.26 66.32
C ALA A 11 -5.78 17.09 65.39
N ALA A 12 -6.81 16.27 65.63
CA ALA A 12 -7.23 15.19 64.78
C ALA A 12 -7.89 15.67 63.48
N LEU A 13 -8.60 16.83 63.49
CA LEU A 13 -9.23 17.39 62.29
C LEU A 13 -8.24 18.09 61.37
N ALA A 14 -7.12 18.61 61.87
CA ALA A 14 -6.07 19.27 61.08
C ALA A 14 -5.18 18.27 60.32
N VAL A 15 -5.05 17.02 60.77
CA VAL A 15 -4.23 15.99 60.12
C VAL A 15 -4.94 15.37 58.91
N THR A 16 -6.29 15.37 58.88
CA THR A 16 -7.08 14.81 57.76
C THR A 16 -7.18 15.73 56.55
N LEU A 17 -6.84 17.03 56.68
CA LEU A 17 -6.88 17.98 55.57
C LEU A 17 -5.57 18.06 54.77
N LEU A 18 -4.51 17.39 55.17
CA LEU A 18 -3.21 17.38 54.49
C LEU A 18 -2.98 16.16 53.57
N SER A 19 -3.90 15.19 53.53
CA SER A 19 -3.76 13.97 52.72
C SER A 19 -4.38 14.05 51.33
N GLY A 20 -4.86 15.19 50.93
CA GLY A 20 -5.63 15.30 49.71
C GLY A 20 -4.99 16.17 48.64
N CYS A 21 -3.88 15.78 48.03
CA CYS A 21 -3.42 16.23 46.71
C CYS A 21 -2.12 15.55 46.32
N SER A 22 -2.14 14.23 46.15
CA SER A 22 -0.95 13.54 45.62
C SER A 22 -0.89 13.42 44.09
N SER A 23 -1.92 13.83 43.38
CA SER A 23 -1.85 13.99 41.93
C SER A 23 -3.03 14.84 41.42
N PRO A 24 -2.83 16.01 40.82
CA PRO A 24 -3.90 16.72 40.13
C PRO A 24 -4.51 15.82 39.04
N HIS A 25 -5.85 15.77 38.95
CA HIS A 25 -6.53 15.08 37.86
C HIS A 25 -6.08 15.69 36.52
N GLY A 26 -5.54 14.85 35.63
CA GLY A 26 -5.04 15.25 34.33
C GLY A 26 -3.52 15.40 34.19
N GLN A 27 -2.73 15.17 35.28
CA GLN A 27 -1.29 15.02 35.08
C GLN A 27 -0.98 13.64 34.49
N PRO A 28 -0.22 13.56 33.36
CA PRO A 28 0.29 12.29 32.85
C PRO A 28 1.10 11.59 33.94
N GLN A 29 0.91 10.28 34.12
CA GLN A 29 1.75 9.50 35.03
C GLN A 29 3.20 9.57 34.54
N LYS A 30 4.17 9.73 35.46
CA LYS A 30 5.60 9.60 35.12
C LYS A 30 5.82 8.26 34.40
N GLY A 31 6.26 8.31 33.14
CA GLY A 31 6.43 7.13 32.28
C GLY A 31 5.30 6.92 31.27
N SER A 32 4.21 7.72 31.28
CA SER A 32 3.21 7.76 30.20
C SER A 32 3.54 8.84 29.17
N GLU A 33 4.81 9.13 28.95
CA GLU A 33 5.23 9.99 27.83
C GLU A 33 4.81 9.30 26.53
N THR A 34 3.85 9.91 25.84
CA THR A 34 3.48 9.48 24.50
C THR A 34 4.72 9.61 23.63
N GLN A 35 5.17 8.48 23.07
CA GLN A 35 6.28 8.49 22.12
C GLN A 35 5.99 9.48 21.00
N ALA A 36 6.95 10.35 20.68
CA ALA A 36 6.76 11.30 19.59
C ALA A 36 6.57 10.55 18.27
N PRO A 37 5.70 11.01 17.35
CA PRO A 37 5.40 10.29 16.11
C PRO A 37 6.64 9.88 15.30
N ASN A 38 7.67 10.72 15.28
CA ASN A 38 8.94 10.46 14.59
C ASN A 38 9.87 9.45 15.30
N GLU A 39 9.55 9.07 16.53
CA GLU A 39 10.29 8.09 17.33
C GLU A 39 9.66 6.69 17.28
N VAL A 40 8.44 6.56 16.74
CA VAL A 40 7.78 5.27 16.55
C VAL A 40 8.55 4.49 15.49
N LEU A 41 9.20 3.40 15.89
CA LEU A 41 9.96 2.50 15.00
C LEU A 41 9.43 1.06 15.00
N GLN A 42 8.24 0.85 15.55
CA GLN A 42 7.57 -0.45 15.48
C GLN A 42 6.82 -0.57 14.15
N PHE A 43 7.08 -1.64 13.41
CA PHE A 43 6.44 -1.92 12.12
C PHE A 43 4.91 -1.89 12.19
N GLY A 44 4.33 -2.59 13.18
CA GLY A 44 2.87 -2.70 13.29
C GLY A 44 2.14 -1.35 13.28
N PRO A 45 2.44 -0.43 14.21
CA PRO A 45 1.86 0.92 14.20
C PRO A 45 2.15 1.71 12.93
N LEU A 46 3.39 1.68 12.42
CA LEU A 46 3.78 2.38 11.20
C LEU A 46 2.99 1.88 9.99
N TYR A 47 2.89 0.58 9.83
CA TYR A 47 2.17 -0.05 8.72
C TYR A 47 0.66 0.20 8.82
N ALA A 48 0.08 -0.01 9.99
CA ALA A 48 -1.34 0.17 10.21
C ALA A 48 -1.82 1.60 9.92
N GLN A 49 -1.03 2.60 10.29
CA GLN A 49 -1.39 4.00 10.11
C GLN A 49 -1.17 4.52 8.69
N ASN A 50 -0.18 3.99 7.97
CA ASN A 50 0.25 4.57 6.69
C ASN A 50 -0.03 3.68 5.47
N CYS A 51 -0.12 2.38 5.62
CA CYS A 51 -0.13 1.43 4.51
C CYS A 51 -1.37 0.55 4.44
N ALA A 52 -1.87 0.10 5.60
CA ALA A 52 -2.92 -0.91 5.70
C ALA A 52 -4.24 -0.51 5.04
N GLY A 53 -4.57 0.78 5.01
CA GLY A 53 -5.81 1.28 4.40
C GLY A 53 -5.91 0.96 2.90
N CYS A 54 -4.79 0.95 2.19
CA CYS A 54 -4.75 0.65 0.76
C CYS A 54 -4.25 -0.77 0.47
N HIS A 55 -3.28 -1.27 1.23
CA HIS A 55 -2.63 -2.56 0.98
C HIS A 55 -3.18 -3.73 1.82
N GLY A 56 -4.14 -3.45 2.72
CA GLY A 56 -4.69 -4.44 3.65
C GLY A 56 -3.83 -4.60 4.91
N ALA A 57 -4.46 -5.04 6.01
CA ALA A 57 -3.82 -5.14 7.33
C ALA A 57 -2.61 -6.08 7.35
N GLU A 58 -2.68 -7.17 6.59
CA GLU A 58 -1.62 -8.18 6.45
C GLU A 58 -0.91 -8.10 5.09
N GLY A 59 -0.88 -6.91 4.48
CA GLY A 59 -0.27 -6.70 3.17
C GLY A 59 -1.02 -7.29 1.99
N GLN A 60 -2.29 -7.65 2.17
CA GLN A 60 -3.15 -8.24 1.13
C GLN A 60 -4.62 -7.91 1.37
N GLY A 61 -5.44 -8.08 0.34
CA GLY A 61 -6.89 -7.85 0.42
C GLY A 61 -7.29 -6.37 0.38
N GLY A 62 -6.35 -5.47 0.08
CA GLY A 62 -6.65 -4.05 -0.15
C GLY A 62 -6.91 -3.73 -1.62
N ALA A 63 -7.23 -2.45 -1.90
CA ALA A 63 -7.43 -1.96 -3.27
C ALA A 63 -6.13 -1.89 -4.08
N ALA A 64 -4.99 -1.61 -3.41
CA ALA A 64 -3.67 -1.58 -4.01
C ALA A 64 -3.06 -2.98 -4.15
N ILE A 65 -1.88 -3.06 -4.78
CA ILE A 65 -1.16 -4.33 -4.92
C ILE A 65 -0.91 -4.99 -3.55
N ALA A 66 -0.94 -6.32 -3.53
CA ALA A 66 -0.62 -7.08 -2.33
C ALA A 66 0.88 -6.99 -2.03
N LEU A 67 1.25 -6.27 -0.96
CA LEU A 67 2.64 -6.16 -0.51
C LEU A 67 3.17 -7.49 0.06
N ALA A 68 2.28 -8.39 0.49
CA ALA A 68 2.64 -9.73 0.96
C ALA A 68 2.69 -10.76 -0.18
N ASP A 69 2.54 -10.35 -1.45
CA ASP A 69 2.67 -11.27 -2.57
C ASP A 69 4.13 -11.73 -2.73
N PRO A 70 4.41 -13.05 -2.65
CA PRO A 70 5.77 -13.54 -2.65
C PRO A 70 6.47 -13.40 -4.01
N VAL A 71 5.73 -13.34 -5.12
CA VAL A 71 6.30 -13.10 -6.46
C VAL A 71 6.72 -11.64 -6.57
N TYR A 72 5.85 -10.70 -6.13
CA TYR A 72 6.20 -9.29 -6.05
C TYR A 72 7.48 -9.08 -5.22
N LEU A 73 7.54 -9.66 -4.01
CA LEU A 73 8.69 -9.54 -3.11
C LEU A 73 9.94 -10.27 -3.64
N GLY A 74 9.76 -11.22 -4.54
CA GLY A 74 10.86 -11.91 -5.20
C GLY A 74 11.50 -11.12 -6.35
N ILE A 75 10.79 -10.15 -6.93
CA ILE A 75 11.28 -9.33 -8.04
C ILE A 75 11.61 -7.89 -7.62
N ALA A 76 10.94 -7.34 -6.63
CA ALA A 76 11.18 -6.01 -6.07
C ALA A 76 12.27 -6.08 -5.00
N ASP A 77 13.35 -5.32 -5.17
CA ASP A 77 14.38 -5.19 -4.15
C ASP A 77 14.01 -4.12 -3.11
N GLU A 78 14.73 -4.12 -1.98
CA GLU A 78 14.53 -3.16 -0.89
C GLU A 78 14.66 -1.70 -1.38
N LYS A 79 15.65 -1.44 -2.23
CA LYS A 79 15.93 -0.10 -2.76
C LYS A 79 14.77 0.43 -3.60
N ALA A 80 14.17 -0.42 -4.45
CA ALA A 80 13.01 -0.07 -5.23
C ALA A 80 11.80 0.21 -4.34
N MET A 81 11.55 -0.66 -3.35
CA MET A 81 10.45 -0.50 -2.40
C MET A 81 10.61 0.78 -1.57
N ARG A 82 11.80 1.01 -1.02
CA ARG A 82 12.13 2.21 -0.26
C ARG A 82 11.91 3.48 -1.08
N LYS A 83 12.35 3.48 -2.35
CA LYS A 83 12.15 4.62 -3.27
C LYS A 83 10.67 4.91 -3.49
N VAL A 84 9.85 3.88 -3.70
CA VAL A 84 8.40 4.02 -3.89
C VAL A 84 7.72 4.54 -2.62
N ILE A 85 8.07 4.02 -1.45
CA ILE A 85 7.53 4.53 -0.17
C ILE A 85 7.92 5.98 0.04
N ALA A 86 9.19 6.32 -0.15
CA ALA A 86 9.68 7.69 0.08
C ALA A 86 9.04 8.71 -0.86
N GLY A 87 9.05 8.44 -2.17
CA GLY A 87 8.66 9.38 -3.21
C GLY A 87 7.21 9.28 -3.68
N GLY A 88 6.50 8.22 -3.26
CA GLY A 88 5.19 7.89 -3.82
C GLY A 88 5.26 7.47 -5.28
N VAL A 89 4.10 7.38 -5.92
CA VAL A 89 3.98 7.12 -7.37
C VAL A 89 3.18 8.25 -8.00
N HIS A 90 3.86 9.09 -8.76
CA HIS A 90 3.27 10.27 -9.37
C HIS A 90 2.07 9.90 -10.26
N GLY A 91 0.98 10.66 -10.15
CA GLY A 91 -0.24 10.44 -10.92
C GLY A 91 -1.11 9.27 -10.43
N THR A 92 -0.78 8.66 -9.29
CA THR A 92 -1.57 7.59 -8.68
C THR A 92 -2.04 7.95 -7.26
N SER A 93 -2.76 7.03 -6.62
CA SER A 93 -3.21 7.20 -5.23
C SER A 93 -2.10 6.94 -4.18
N MET A 94 -0.91 6.51 -4.59
CA MET A 94 0.22 6.24 -3.67
C MET A 94 0.96 7.55 -3.37
N PRO A 95 0.76 8.19 -2.21
CA PRO A 95 1.42 9.45 -1.89
C PRO A 95 2.88 9.25 -1.51
N ALA A 96 3.67 10.32 -1.55
CA ALA A 96 5.00 10.33 -0.96
C ALA A 96 4.91 10.33 0.57
N PHE A 97 5.68 9.46 1.23
CA PHE A 97 5.69 9.37 2.69
C PHE A 97 6.90 10.04 3.35
N ALA A 98 8.01 10.25 2.62
CA ALA A 98 9.20 10.88 3.17
C ALA A 98 8.99 12.37 3.46
N GLN A 99 9.53 12.86 4.59
CA GLN A 99 9.45 14.27 4.98
C GLN A 99 10.02 15.22 3.92
N ASN A 100 11.11 14.84 3.26
CA ASN A 100 11.72 15.61 2.17
C ASN A 100 10.89 15.63 0.88
N SER A 101 9.86 14.79 0.78
CA SER A 101 8.93 14.71 -0.34
C SER A 101 7.52 15.20 0.05
N GLY A 102 7.37 15.85 1.21
CA GLY A 102 6.09 16.38 1.71
C GLY A 102 5.28 15.39 2.55
N GLY A 103 5.78 14.19 2.81
CA GLY A 103 5.17 13.20 3.68
C GLY A 103 5.50 13.41 5.17
N MET A 104 5.16 12.45 6.01
CA MET A 104 5.33 12.54 7.47
C MET A 104 6.38 11.59 8.04
N LEU A 105 6.85 10.61 7.27
CA LEU A 105 7.77 9.59 7.76
C LEU A 105 9.22 10.04 7.66
N THR A 106 9.97 9.75 8.72
CA THR A 106 11.43 9.87 8.71
C THR A 106 12.06 8.77 7.86
N GLU A 107 13.29 8.97 7.42
CA GLU A 107 14.07 7.95 6.68
C GLU A 107 14.16 6.63 7.46
N LYS A 108 14.37 6.70 8.79
CA LYS A 108 14.40 5.50 9.65
C LYS A 108 13.07 4.74 9.66
N GLN A 109 11.94 5.43 9.65
CA GLN A 109 10.64 4.80 9.59
C GLN A 109 10.39 4.11 8.24
N ILE A 110 10.83 4.74 7.16
CA ILE A 110 10.77 4.15 5.82
C ILE A 110 11.67 2.90 5.75
N ASP A 111 12.88 2.96 6.32
CA ASP A 111 13.76 1.79 6.41
C ASP A 111 13.12 0.64 7.20
N VAL A 112 12.49 0.93 8.33
CA VAL A 112 11.74 -0.08 9.10
C VAL A 112 10.64 -0.70 8.27
N ILE A 113 9.82 0.12 7.58
CA ILE A 113 8.69 -0.40 6.78
C ILE A 113 9.21 -1.28 5.64
N SER A 114 10.19 -0.83 4.85
CA SER A 114 10.70 -1.58 3.70
C SER A 114 11.35 -2.90 4.12
N ASN A 115 12.19 -2.88 5.15
CA ASN A 115 12.88 -4.08 5.65
C ASN A 115 11.91 -5.09 6.26
N GLU A 116 10.95 -4.61 7.05
CA GLU A 116 9.98 -5.49 7.71
C GLU A 116 8.98 -6.12 6.73
N ILE A 117 8.57 -5.41 5.67
CA ILE A 117 7.77 -5.99 4.59
C ILE A 117 8.51 -7.19 3.98
N LEU A 118 9.77 -7.01 3.61
CA LEU A 118 10.59 -8.06 3.03
C LEU A 118 10.82 -9.22 4.01
N SER A 119 11.20 -8.92 5.25
CA SER A 119 11.52 -9.96 6.24
C SER A 119 10.30 -10.80 6.65
N ARG A 120 9.12 -10.18 6.72
CA ARG A 120 7.89 -10.84 7.16
C ARG A 120 7.21 -11.65 6.07
N TRP A 121 7.19 -11.14 4.85
CA TRP A 121 6.30 -11.66 3.81
C TRP A 121 7.02 -12.28 2.62
N SER A 122 8.32 -12.06 2.43
CA SER A 122 9.03 -12.75 1.35
C SER A 122 9.13 -14.24 1.60
N ARG A 123 9.15 -14.99 0.52
CA ARG A 123 9.32 -16.44 0.53
C ARG A 123 10.59 -16.81 -0.25
N PRO A 124 11.71 -17.05 0.43
CA PRO A 124 12.93 -17.47 -0.23
C PRO A 124 12.69 -18.65 -1.15
N GLY A 125 13.23 -18.58 -2.35
CA GLY A 125 13.12 -19.67 -3.32
C GLY A 125 11.85 -19.71 -4.15
N ILE A 126 10.88 -18.79 -3.98
CA ILE A 126 9.63 -18.76 -4.76
C ILE A 126 9.88 -18.68 -6.28
N LEU A 127 10.99 -18.09 -6.68
CA LEU A 127 11.41 -17.93 -8.07
C LEU A 127 12.51 -18.90 -8.51
N ASN A 128 12.88 -19.87 -7.67
CA ASN A 128 13.92 -20.85 -8.02
C ASN A 128 13.54 -21.66 -9.26
N GLY A 129 14.46 -21.73 -10.23
CA GLY A 129 14.24 -22.40 -11.51
C GLY A 129 13.35 -21.62 -12.49
N ALA A 130 12.82 -20.46 -12.11
CA ALA A 130 12.09 -19.57 -13.00
C ALA A 130 13.02 -18.45 -13.52
N ASN A 131 12.67 -17.88 -14.68
CA ASN A 131 13.32 -16.69 -15.21
C ASN A 131 12.29 -15.56 -15.21
N PRO A 132 12.04 -14.88 -14.07
CA PRO A 132 11.01 -13.88 -13.97
C PRO A 132 11.34 -12.64 -14.83
N PRO A 133 10.32 -11.98 -15.37
CA PRO A 133 10.49 -10.64 -15.89
C PRO A 133 11.07 -9.72 -14.82
N SER A 134 11.93 -8.79 -15.21
CA SER A 134 12.56 -7.85 -14.27
C SER A 134 11.52 -6.90 -13.64
N TYR A 135 11.76 -6.43 -12.43
CA TYR A 135 10.87 -5.46 -11.79
C TYR A 135 10.69 -4.22 -12.67
N ALA A 136 11.77 -3.58 -13.08
CA ALA A 136 11.73 -2.46 -14.00
C ALA A 136 11.88 -2.92 -15.47
N ALA A 137 11.17 -2.29 -16.39
CA ALA A 137 11.35 -2.54 -17.82
C ALA A 137 12.76 -2.16 -18.27
N LYS A 138 13.38 -3.02 -19.08
CA LYS A 138 14.74 -2.83 -19.62
C LYS A 138 14.75 -2.18 -21.00
N SER A 139 13.60 -2.15 -21.67
CA SER A 139 13.42 -1.65 -23.03
C SER A 139 12.09 -0.92 -23.16
N ALA A 140 11.93 -0.15 -24.20
CA ALA A 140 10.63 0.39 -24.57
C ALA A 140 9.68 -0.72 -25.02
N GLY A 141 8.39 -0.56 -24.70
CA GLY A 141 7.33 -1.45 -25.17
C GLY A 141 6.77 -1.03 -26.52
N ASN A 142 6.24 -2.00 -27.25
CA ASN A 142 5.54 -1.80 -28.51
C ASN A 142 4.05 -2.11 -28.32
N ALA A 143 3.19 -1.11 -28.42
CA ALA A 143 1.75 -1.26 -28.20
C ALA A 143 1.07 -2.19 -29.22
N GLN A 144 1.51 -2.24 -30.48
CA GLN A 144 0.95 -3.15 -31.46
C GLN A 144 1.29 -4.62 -31.17
N GLN A 145 2.52 -4.89 -30.71
CA GLN A 145 2.87 -6.22 -30.20
C GLN A 145 2.14 -6.54 -28.90
N GLY A 146 1.94 -5.54 -28.06
CA GLY A 146 1.18 -5.64 -26.83
C GLY A 146 -0.28 -6.08 -27.03
N GLU A 147 -0.92 -5.64 -28.11
CA GLU A 147 -2.26 -6.11 -28.51
C GLU A 147 -2.26 -7.61 -28.82
N VAL A 148 -1.24 -8.09 -29.53
CA VAL A 148 -1.08 -9.53 -29.83
C VAL A 148 -0.85 -10.32 -28.52
N VAL A 149 0.00 -9.79 -27.64
CA VAL A 149 0.26 -10.38 -26.32
C VAL A 149 -1.02 -10.42 -25.47
N TYR A 150 -1.77 -9.32 -25.44
CA TYR A 150 -3.07 -9.27 -24.77
C TYR A 150 -4.02 -10.36 -25.28
N GLY A 151 -4.13 -10.50 -26.59
CA GLY A 151 -4.94 -11.54 -27.24
C GLY A 151 -4.57 -12.95 -26.82
N ASN A 152 -3.29 -13.21 -26.62
CA ASN A 152 -2.77 -14.54 -26.27
C ASN A 152 -2.93 -14.86 -24.78
N TYR A 153 -2.74 -13.89 -23.87
CA TYR A 153 -2.59 -14.15 -22.44
C TYR A 153 -3.75 -13.63 -21.59
N CYS A 154 -4.45 -12.57 -22.03
CA CYS A 154 -5.36 -11.82 -21.14
C CYS A 154 -6.83 -11.90 -21.57
N LYS A 155 -7.07 -11.96 -22.90
CA LYS A 155 -8.41 -11.87 -23.52
C LYS A 155 -9.42 -12.87 -22.97
N SER A 156 -9.00 -14.11 -22.66
CA SER A 156 -9.89 -15.17 -22.16
C SER A 156 -10.58 -14.83 -20.83
N CYS A 157 -9.96 -13.96 -20.03
CA CYS A 157 -10.52 -13.51 -18.77
C CYS A 157 -11.09 -12.09 -18.85
N HIS A 158 -10.36 -11.17 -19.48
CA HIS A 158 -10.68 -9.75 -19.50
C HIS A 158 -11.49 -9.26 -20.71
N GLY A 159 -11.95 -10.19 -21.58
CA GLY A 159 -12.76 -9.86 -22.77
C GLY A 159 -11.90 -9.41 -23.95
N ALA A 160 -12.54 -9.21 -25.12
CA ALA A 160 -11.83 -8.94 -26.38
C ALA A 160 -10.96 -7.70 -26.33
N ASP A 161 -11.46 -6.64 -25.69
CA ASP A 161 -10.84 -5.31 -25.67
C ASP A 161 -10.46 -4.86 -24.26
N GLY A 162 -10.42 -5.78 -23.28
CA GLY A 162 -10.10 -5.47 -21.88
C GLY A 162 -11.23 -4.82 -21.09
N GLN A 163 -12.45 -4.79 -21.65
CA GLN A 163 -13.63 -4.20 -21.01
C GLN A 163 -14.30 -5.12 -19.97
N GLY A 164 -13.64 -6.21 -19.62
CA GLY A 164 -14.14 -7.22 -18.71
C GLY A 164 -14.75 -8.41 -19.41
N GLY A 165 -14.80 -9.50 -18.68
CA GLY A 165 -15.34 -10.79 -19.11
C GLY A 165 -15.89 -11.57 -17.93
N PRO A 166 -16.32 -12.81 -18.14
CA PRO A 166 -16.93 -13.62 -17.09
C PRO A 166 -15.96 -14.02 -15.96
N LYS A 167 -14.66 -13.88 -16.19
CA LYS A 167 -13.59 -14.30 -15.25
C LYS A 167 -12.69 -13.18 -14.79
N GLY A 168 -12.75 -11.98 -15.39
CA GLY A 168 -11.87 -10.88 -15.09
C GLY A 168 -12.57 -9.53 -15.24
N SER A 169 -12.17 -8.56 -14.42
CA SER A 169 -12.67 -7.19 -14.48
C SER A 169 -12.20 -6.45 -15.72
N ALA A 170 -12.82 -5.28 -15.98
CA ALA A 170 -12.34 -4.34 -16.99
C ALA A 170 -10.95 -3.78 -16.59
N ILE A 171 -9.96 -3.95 -17.47
CA ILE A 171 -8.58 -3.44 -17.29
C ILE A 171 -8.22 -2.32 -18.27
N THR A 172 -9.14 -1.98 -19.16
CA THR A 172 -9.02 -0.82 -20.08
C THR A 172 -10.00 0.29 -19.72
N ASN A 173 -10.58 0.23 -18.49
CA ASN A 173 -11.43 1.31 -17.97
C ASN A 173 -10.60 2.58 -17.77
N ASP A 174 -11.11 3.72 -18.24
CA ASP A 174 -10.41 5.00 -18.24
C ASP A 174 -9.98 5.43 -16.82
N SER A 175 -10.86 5.28 -15.83
CA SER A 175 -10.56 5.64 -14.44
C SER A 175 -9.50 4.71 -13.83
N PHE A 176 -9.56 3.41 -14.13
CA PHE A 176 -8.56 2.45 -13.70
C PHE A 176 -7.19 2.81 -14.28
N LEU A 177 -7.08 2.98 -15.59
CA LEU A 177 -5.81 3.29 -16.24
C LEU A 177 -5.24 4.65 -15.84
N ALA A 178 -6.10 5.63 -15.50
CA ALA A 178 -5.66 6.93 -15.01
C ALA A 178 -4.98 6.87 -13.63
N LEU A 179 -5.32 5.87 -12.81
CA LEU A 179 -4.79 5.68 -11.45
C LEU A 179 -3.58 4.74 -11.42
N MET A 180 -3.23 4.10 -12.54
CA MET A 180 -2.19 3.08 -12.61
C MET A 180 -0.96 3.60 -13.38
N SER A 181 0.22 3.55 -12.78
CA SER A 181 1.47 3.79 -13.50
C SER A 181 1.86 2.59 -14.34
N ASP A 182 2.76 2.79 -15.34
CA ASP A 182 3.30 1.67 -16.14
C ASP A 182 4.04 0.65 -15.27
N GLN A 183 4.76 1.12 -14.26
CA GLN A 183 5.44 0.24 -13.30
C GLN A 183 4.45 -0.61 -12.50
N GLU A 184 3.32 -0.04 -12.10
CA GLU A 184 2.30 -0.74 -11.35
C GLU A 184 1.57 -1.76 -12.22
N LEU A 185 1.19 -1.39 -13.45
CA LEU A 185 0.65 -2.33 -14.42
C LEU A 185 1.62 -3.49 -14.67
N ARG A 186 2.91 -3.19 -14.84
CA ARG A 186 3.96 -4.21 -14.99
C ARG A 186 4.04 -5.15 -13.80
N THR A 187 4.03 -4.59 -12.60
CA THR A 187 4.09 -5.36 -11.37
C THR A 187 2.90 -6.32 -11.25
N ILE A 188 1.69 -5.83 -11.55
CA ILE A 188 0.46 -6.64 -11.51
C ILE A 188 0.50 -7.75 -12.58
N VAL A 189 0.99 -7.47 -13.78
CA VAL A 189 1.12 -8.50 -14.83
C VAL A 189 2.10 -9.57 -14.43
N ILE A 190 3.20 -9.23 -13.76
CA ILE A 190 4.21 -10.20 -13.31
C ILE A 190 3.71 -10.98 -12.09
N ALA A 191 3.27 -10.32 -11.05
CA ALA A 191 2.89 -10.95 -9.79
C ALA A 191 1.51 -11.61 -9.84
N GLY A 192 0.62 -11.11 -10.71
CA GLY A 192 -0.78 -11.47 -10.69
C GLY A 192 -1.54 -10.79 -9.55
N ARG A 193 -2.75 -11.25 -9.36
CA ARG A 193 -3.62 -10.97 -8.22
C ARG A 193 -4.27 -12.29 -7.80
N PRO A 194 -3.50 -13.23 -7.22
CA PRO A 194 -3.97 -14.58 -6.93
C PRO A 194 -5.18 -14.59 -5.99
N GLU A 195 -5.29 -13.60 -5.12
CA GLU A 195 -6.46 -13.40 -4.25
C GLU A 195 -7.75 -13.02 -5.02
N LEU A 196 -7.62 -12.56 -6.25
CA LEU A 196 -8.73 -12.27 -7.17
C LEU A 196 -8.83 -13.31 -8.30
N GLY A 197 -8.02 -14.36 -8.27
CA GLY A 197 -7.99 -15.41 -9.28
C GLY A 197 -7.14 -15.10 -10.51
N ALA A 198 -6.41 -13.98 -10.55
CA ALA A 198 -5.49 -13.66 -11.61
C ALA A 198 -4.10 -14.29 -11.33
N PRO A 199 -3.61 -15.23 -12.21
CA PRO A 199 -2.33 -15.88 -11.99
C PRO A 199 -1.16 -14.92 -12.22
N ASP A 200 0.04 -15.31 -11.77
CA ASP A 200 1.28 -14.63 -12.14
C ASP A 200 1.66 -14.90 -13.62
N TRP A 201 2.77 -14.30 -14.09
CA TRP A 201 3.24 -14.38 -15.48
C TRP A 201 3.40 -15.81 -16.00
N ARG A 202 3.48 -16.84 -15.13
CA ARG A 202 3.63 -18.24 -15.48
C ARG A 202 2.31 -18.93 -15.81
N GLY A 203 1.21 -18.45 -15.21
CA GLY A 203 -0.05 -19.17 -15.18
C GLY A 203 -1.10 -18.72 -16.20
N ASN A 204 -0.89 -17.61 -16.93
CA ASN A 204 -1.85 -17.10 -17.90
C ASN A 204 -2.12 -18.06 -19.07
N VAL A 205 -1.09 -18.74 -19.56
CA VAL A 205 -1.18 -19.81 -20.55
C VAL A 205 -0.34 -21.00 -20.04
N PRO A 206 -0.92 -22.17 -19.85
CA PRO A 206 -0.20 -23.33 -19.33
C PRO A 206 1.05 -23.65 -20.17
N GLY A 207 2.19 -23.78 -19.50
CA GLY A 207 3.46 -24.13 -20.13
C GLY A 207 4.12 -22.99 -20.96
N LYS A 208 3.52 -21.80 -21.00
CA LYS A 208 4.04 -20.65 -21.74
C LYS A 208 4.09 -19.41 -20.84
N PRO A 209 5.11 -19.30 -19.96
CA PRO A 209 5.30 -18.09 -19.17
C PRO A 209 5.58 -16.87 -20.08
N MET A 210 5.10 -15.69 -19.66
CA MET A 210 5.38 -14.46 -20.39
C MET A 210 6.85 -14.08 -20.25
N SER A 211 7.46 -13.66 -21.33
CA SER A 211 8.80 -13.09 -21.37
C SER A 211 8.80 -11.65 -20.83
N ASP A 212 9.99 -11.13 -20.51
CA ASP A 212 10.19 -9.74 -20.07
C ASP A 212 9.67 -8.73 -21.12
N GLN A 213 9.90 -9.02 -22.41
CA GLN A 213 9.43 -8.15 -23.51
C GLN A 213 7.91 -8.23 -23.68
N GLU A 214 7.30 -9.42 -23.62
CA GLU A 214 5.85 -9.55 -23.69
C GLU A 214 5.15 -8.78 -22.58
N VAL A 215 5.68 -8.81 -21.35
CA VAL A 215 5.17 -7.99 -20.24
C VAL A 215 5.32 -6.49 -20.57
N THR A 216 6.46 -6.07 -21.09
CA THR A 216 6.70 -4.67 -21.47
C THR A 216 5.76 -4.21 -22.58
N ASP A 217 5.51 -5.05 -23.58
CA ASP A 217 4.65 -4.73 -24.72
C ASP A 217 3.17 -4.65 -24.30
N VAL A 218 2.67 -5.58 -23.49
CA VAL A 218 1.27 -5.52 -23.03
C VAL A 218 1.02 -4.31 -22.10
N VAL A 219 2.00 -3.92 -21.30
CA VAL A 219 1.93 -2.67 -20.52
C VAL A 219 1.87 -1.45 -21.44
N ALA A 220 2.67 -1.41 -22.52
CA ALA A 220 2.61 -0.33 -23.49
C ALA A 220 1.25 -0.27 -24.20
N TRP A 221 0.64 -1.40 -24.51
CA TRP A 221 -0.72 -1.46 -25.05
C TRP A 221 -1.75 -0.92 -24.07
N LEU A 222 -1.71 -1.32 -22.79
CA LEU A 222 -2.60 -0.78 -21.76
C LEU A 222 -2.39 0.74 -21.61
N ALA A 223 -1.15 1.19 -21.53
CA ALA A 223 -0.81 2.60 -21.42
C ALA A 223 -1.32 3.44 -22.62
N SER A 224 -1.31 2.88 -23.83
CA SER A 224 -1.83 3.54 -25.04
C SER A 224 -3.36 3.76 -25.01
N ARG A 225 -4.06 3.08 -24.10
CA ARG A 225 -5.51 3.23 -23.90
C ARG A 225 -5.89 4.32 -22.92
N ARG A 226 -4.92 4.97 -22.26
CA ARG A 226 -5.20 6.07 -21.33
C ARG A 226 -5.80 7.26 -22.04
N VAL A 227 -6.81 7.85 -21.41
CA VAL A 227 -7.39 9.13 -21.84
C VAL A 227 -6.89 10.24 -20.93
N PRO A 228 -6.62 11.47 -21.45
CA PRO A 228 -6.06 12.56 -20.64
C PRO A 228 -6.93 12.98 -19.46
N ASN A 229 -8.26 12.95 -19.62
CA ASN A 229 -9.23 13.42 -18.64
C ASN A 229 -10.39 12.42 -18.53
N PRO A 230 -10.23 11.31 -17.79
CA PRO A 230 -11.29 10.32 -17.64
C PRO A 230 -12.53 10.95 -16.99
N GLY A 231 -13.70 10.63 -17.54
CA GLY A 231 -14.97 11.15 -17.05
C GLY A 231 -15.31 12.61 -17.50
N GLN A 232 -14.53 13.21 -18.38
CA GLN A 232 -14.81 14.52 -18.96
C GLN A 232 -15.22 14.44 -20.44
N PRO A 233 -16.09 15.35 -20.93
CA PRO A 233 -16.87 16.32 -20.15
C PRO A 233 -18.00 15.61 -19.38
N TYR A 234 -18.31 16.11 -18.18
CA TYR A 234 -19.52 15.66 -17.47
C TYR A 234 -20.74 16.06 -18.28
N SER A 235 -21.64 15.12 -18.53
CA SER A 235 -22.89 15.47 -19.18
C SER A 235 -23.71 16.41 -18.26
N ALA A 236 -24.18 17.53 -18.82
CA ALA A 236 -24.93 18.56 -18.08
C ALA A 236 -26.22 18.01 -17.38
N SER A 237 -26.66 16.82 -17.76
CA SER A 237 -27.87 16.16 -17.22
C SER A 237 -27.70 15.54 -15.83
N THR A 238 -26.47 15.51 -15.26
CA THR A 238 -26.22 14.86 -13.96
C THR A 238 -26.34 15.81 -12.76
N PHE A 239 -26.48 17.11 -12.96
CA PHE A 239 -26.74 18.04 -11.88
C PHE A 239 -28.24 18.30 -11.72
N VAL A 240 -28.95 17.41 -11.06
CA VAL A 240 -30.26 17.74 -10.49
C VAL A 240 -29.99 18.64 -9.30
N GLN A 241 -30.32 19.92 -9.45
CA GLN A 241 -30.34 20.85 -8.31
C GLN A 241 -31.44 20.39 -7.35
N HIS A 242 -31.03 20.00 -6.14
CA HIS A 242 -31.91 19.79 -4.99
C HIS A 242 -31.95 21.03 -4.12
#